data_1013e0b05ee638d0601cf517011e3567
#
_entry.id   1013e0b05ee638d0601cf517011e3567
#
_cell.length_a   1.000
_cell.length_b   1.000
_cell.length_c   1.000
_cell.angle_alpha   90.00
_cell.angle_beta   90.00
_cell.angle_gamma   90.00
#
_symmetry.space_group_name_H-M   'P 1'
#
loop_
_entity.id
_entity.type
_entity.pdbx_description
1 polymer ?
#
loop_
_entity_poly.entity_id
_entity_poly.type
_entity_poly.pdbx_seq_one_letter_code
_entity_poly.pdbx_strand_id
1 'polypeptide(L)'
;MNINFSFNSFNKKENANNFIILGIILLAVGTISLLFRSVGIKLLSFGLGAITLFLAYLNLKTINELKRYESKENIKPYIDKQIILLIVAILFFVFPQKVQGFFSSILGAFLVVNQLMLLIKGKNNPYIKFNGFNGFLLICGLLLIVSPLFLSGFIATFLSLILVLIGFQLLSIGNRLKKL
;
A
#
# COMPACT_ATOMS: atom_id res chain seq x y z
N MET A 1 -24.39 -9.22 -18.88
CA MET A 1 -24.04 -10.29 -17.93
C MET A 1 -24.30 -9.73 -16.53
N ASN A 2 -25.50 -10.00 -15.96
CA ASN A 2 -25.85 -9.53 -14.62
C ASN A 2 -25.21 -10.46 -13.59
N ILE A 3 -24.11 -9.99 -12.97
CA ILE A 3 -23.51 -10.69 -11.84
C ILE A 3 -24.34 -10.30 -10.60
N ASN A 4 -25.37 -11.08 -10.30
CA ASN A 4 -26.08 -11.00 -9.03
C ASN A 4 -25.14 -11.58 -7.94
N PHE A 5 -24.37 -10.73 -7.27
CA PHE A 5 -23.68 -11.08 -6.04
C PHE A 5 -24.73 -11.28 -4.93
N SER A 6 -25.23 -12.49 -4.80
CA SER A 6 -26.08 -12.83 -3.66
C SER A 6 -25.17 -13.19 -2.48
N PHE A 7 -25.18 -12.36 -1.44
CA PHE A 7 -24.46 -12.62 -0.17
C PHE A 7 -24.85 -13.97 0.47
N ASN A 8 -26.01 -14.53 0.13
CA ASN A 8 -26.45 -15.86 0.59
C ASN A 8 -25.60 -17.02 0.03
N SER A 9 -24.88 -16.84 -1.08
CA SER A 9 -24.01 -17.89 -1.62
C SER A 9 -22.74 -18.11 -0.78
N PHE A 10 -22.31 -17.11 0.00
CA PHE A 10 -21.13 -17.22 0.87
C PHE A 10 -21.40 -18.03 2.14
N ASN A 11 -22.63 -18.06 2.65
CA ASN A 11 -23.01 -18.75 3.89
C ASN A 11 -23.38 -20.23 3.70
N LYS A 12 -22.97 -20.85 2.60
CA LYS A 12 -23.19 -22.29 2.39
C LYS A 12 -22.17 -23.13 3.15
N LYS A 13 -22.63 -24.27 3.71
CA LYS A 13 -21.78 -25.28 4.37
C LYS A 13 -20.59 -25.72 3.50
N GLU A 14 -20.77 -25.79 2.18
CA GLU A 14 -19.73 -26.09 1.20
C GLU A 14 -18.49 -25.17 1.29
N ASN A 15 -18.69 -23.91 1.69
CA ASN A 15 -17.62 -22.92 1.83
C ASN A 15 -16.93 -22.96 3.19
N ALA A 16 -17.41 -23.74 4.16
CA ALA A 16 -16.87 -23.77 5.52
C ALA A 16 -15.35 -24.11 5.56
N ASN A 17 -14.95 -25.12 4.80
CA ASN A 17 -13.54 -25.53 4.73
C ASN A 17 -12.66 -24.43 4.09
N ASN A 18 -13.16 -23.74 3.08
CA ASN A 18 -12.42 -22.65 2.43
C ASN A 18 -12.20 -21.48 3.41
N PHE A 19 -13.20 -21.11 4.22
CA PHE A 19 -13.04 -20.10 5.26
C PHE A 19 -12.04 -20.51 6.35
N ILE A 20 -12.05 -21.79 6.75
CA ILE A 20 -11.09 -22.31 7.74
C ILE A 20 -9.68 -22.25 7.18
N ILE A 21 -9.46 -22.75 5.96
CA ILE A 21 -8.13 -22.75 5.31
C ILE A 21 -7.61 -21.31 5.14
N LEU A 22 -8.43 -20.43 4.59
CA LEU A 22 -8.07 -19.01 4.43
C LEU A 22 -7.77 -18.35 5.79
N GLY A 23 -8.58 -18.65 6.82
CA GLY A 23 -8.37 -18.14 8.16
C GLY A 23 -7.02 -18.59 8.74
N ILE A 24 -6.66 -19.88 8.60
CA ILE A 24 -5.35 -20.40 9.04
C ILE A 24 -4.20 -19.74 8.29
N ILE A 25 -4.31 -19.59 6.97
CA ILE A 25 -3.27 -18.95 6.15
C ILE A 25 -3.07 -17.49 6.60
N LEU A 26 -4.15 -16.72 6.76
CA LEU A 26 -4.07 -15.33 7.17
C LEU A 26 -3.51 -15.19 8.60
N LEU A 27 -3.87 -16.07 9.52
CA LEU A 27 -3.28 -16.11 10.86
C LEU A 27 -1.79 -16.40 10.81
N ALA A 28 -1.36 -17.41 10.05
CA ALA A 28 0.05 -17.77 9.91
C ALA A 28 0.86 -16.61 9.31
N VAL A 29 0.38 -16.02 8.20
CA VAL A 29 1.03 -14.88 7.54
C VAL A 29 1.06 -13.66 8.46
N GLY A 30 -0.05 -13.34 9.12
CA GLY A 30 -0.15 -12.20 10.03
C GLY A 30 0.78 -12.34 11.25
N THR A 31 0.81 -13.50 11.90
CA THR A 31 1.68 -13.76 13.06
C THR A 31 3.17 -13.77 12.67
N ILE A 32 3.54 -14.39 11.57
CA ILE A 32 4.94 -14.35 11.07
C ILE A 32 5.35 -12.91 10.77
N SER A 33 4.48 -12.12 10.15
CA SER A 33 4.76 -10.72 9.84
C SER A 33 4.87 -9.85 11.10
N LEU A 34 4.14 -10.14 12.17
CA LEU A 34 4.25 -9.46 13.47
C LEU A 34 5.57 -9.80 14.17
N LEU A 35 5.95 -11.06 14.19
CA LEU A 35 7.18 -11.54 14.83
C LEU A 35 8.43 -11.08 14.08
N PHE A 36 8.38 -11.08 12.75
CA PHE A 36 9.50 -10.71 11.89
C PHE A 36 9.17 -9.46 11.08
N ARG A 37 9.52 -8.29 11.61
CA ARG A 37 9.28 -6.98 10.98
C ARG A 37 9.78 -6.92 9.51
N SER A 38 10.90 -7.56 9.20
CA SER A 38 11.45 -7.61 7.84
C SER A 38 10.54 -8.35 6.87
N VAL A 39 9.84 -9.39 7.33
CA VAL A 39 8.86 -10.14 6.53
C VAL A 39 7.63 -9.28 6.26
N GLY A 40 7.12 -8.59 7.28
CA GLY A 40 5.99 -7.66 7.13
C GLY A 40 6.28 -6.54 6.12
N ILE A 41 7.49 -5.95 6.17
CA ILE A 41 7.92 -4.92 5.21
C ILE A 41 8.01 -5.49 3.78
N LYS A 42 8.53 -6.72 3.60
CA LYS A 42 8.59 -7.39 2.29
C LYS A 42 7.19 -7.67 1.74
N LEU A 43 6.28 -8.18 2.58
CA LEU A 43 4.89 -8.41 2.18
C LEU A 43 4.18 -7.14 1.78
N LEU A 44 4.37 -6.03 2.52
CA LEU A 44 3.87 -4.72 2.15
C LEU A 44 4.39 -4.29 0.78
N SER A 45 5.69 -4.49 0.53
CA SER A 45 6.32 -4.16 -0.76
C SER A 45 5.74 -4.98 -1.91
N PHE A 46 5.54 -6.28 -1.71
CA PHE A 46 4.92 -7.15 -2.71
C PHE A 46 3.47 -6.74 -3.00
N GLY A 47 2.72 -6.34 -1.98
CA GLY A 47 1.38 -5.77 -2.15
C GLY A 47 1.39 -4.49 -2.99
N LEU A 48 2.31 -3.56 -2.70
CA LEU A 48 2.49 -2.33 -3.49
C LEU A 48 2.93 -2.64 -4.92
N GLY A 49 3.83 -3.61 -5.12
CA GLY A 49 4.24 -4.09 -6.43
C GLY A 49 3.07 -4.65 -7.24
N ALA A 50 2.21 -5.46 -6.61
CA ALA A 50 1.01 -6.01 -7.24
C ALA A 50 0.02 -4.91 -7.63
N ILE A 51 -0.21 -3.91 -6.76
CA ILE A 51 -1.05 -2.74 -7.07
C ILE A 51 -0.47 -1.96 -8.25
N THR A 52 0.86 -1.76 -8.27
CA THR A 52 1.54 -1.04 -9.36
C THR A 52 1.42 -1.81 -10.69
N LEU A 53 1.53 -3.15 -10.68
CA LEU A 53 1.27 -3.99 -11.86
C LEU A 53 -0.18 -3.87 -12.33
N PHE A 54 -1.13 -3.84 -11.40
CA PHE A 54 -2.54 -3.64 -11.75
C PHE A 54 -2.77 -2.28 -12.41
N LEU A 55 -2.16 -1.21 -11.87
CA LEU A 55 -2.19 0.11 -12.50
C LEU A 55 -1.54 0.12 -13.90
N ALA A 56 -0.43 -0.61 -14.07
CA ALA A 56 0.20 -0.80 -15.38
C ALA A 56 -0.74 -1.52 -16.36
N TYR A 57 -1.45 -2.55 -15.91
CA TYR A 57 -2.46 -3.23 -16.72
C TYR A 57 -3.59 -2.29 -17.16
N LEU A 58 -4.13 -1.48 -16.24
CA LEU A 58 -5.17 -0.49 -16.56
C LEU A 58 -4.66 0.55 -17.57
N ASN A 59 -3.43 1.05 -17.37
CA ASN A 59 -2.81 2.01 -18.30
C ASN A 59 -2.58 1.39 -19.69
N LEU A 60 -2.18 0.11 -19.77
CA LEU A 60 -2.04 -0.62 -21.02
C LEU A 60 -3.39 -0.71 -21.77
N LYS A 61 -4.47 -0.98 -21.06
CA LYS A 61 -5.83 -0.99 -21.63
C LYS A 61 -6.18 0.38 -22.21
N THR A 62 -5.91 1.46 -21.48
CA THR A 62 -6.10 2.84 -21.95
C THR A 62 -5.28 3.13 -23.20
N ILE A 63 -4.00 2.73 -23.25
CA ILE A 63 -3.15 2.88 -24.44
C ILE A 63 -3.76 2.16 -25.65
N ASN A 64 -4.27 0.94 -25.46
CA ASN A 64 -4.86 0.16 -26.54
C ASN A 64 -6.17 0.77 -27.06
N GLU A 65 -6.95 1.41 -26.20
CA GLU A 65 -8.15 2.17 -26.58
C GLU A 65 -7.77 3.45 -27.33
N LEU A 66 -6.85 4.25 -26.81
CA LEU A 66 -6.40 5.50 -27.43
C LEU A 66 -5.74 5.30 -28.79
N LYS A 67 -5.01 4.21 -29.01
CA LYS A 67 -4.38 3.89 -30.31
C LYS A 67 -5.36 3.84 -31.47
N ARG A 68 -6.67 3.69 -31.21
CA ARG A 68 -7.71 3.64 -32.24
C ARG A 68 -8.18 5.02 -32.69
N TYR A 69 -8.00 6.05 -31.85
CA TYR A 69 -8.63 7.37 -32.04
C TYR A 69 -7.66 8.53 -31.96
N GLU A 70 -6.46 8.34 -31.37
CA GLU A 70 -5.53 9.40 -31.06
C GLU A 70 -4.23 9.31 -31.87
N SER A 71 -3.57 10.45 -32.07
CA SER A 71 -2.26 10.54 -32.69
C SER A 71 -1.16 9.97 -31.77
N LYS A 72 -0.03 9.57 -32.37
CA LYS A 72 1.12 9.02 -31.63
C LYS A 72 1.65 9.99 -30.56
N GLU A 73 1.58 11.29 -30.80
CA GLU A 73 2.05 12.32 -29.87
C GLU A 73 1.22 12.35 -28.59
N ASN A 74 -0.11 12.23 -28.71
CA ASN A 74 -1.03 12.20 -27.58
C ASN A 74 -0.92 10.90 -26.75
N ILE A 75 -0.45 9.81 -27.37
CA ILE A 75 -0.28 8.50 -26.70
C ILE A 75 1.07 8.41 -25.98
N LYS A 76 2.09 9.15 -26.41
CA LYS A 76 3.45 9.09 -25.85
C LYS A 76 3.51 9.20 -24.32
N PRO A 77 2.82 10.15 -23.64
CA PRO A 77 2.88 10.26 -22.19
C PRO A 77 2.31 9.01 -21.48
N TYR A 78 1.35 8.32 -22.06
CA TYR A 78 0.82 7.06 -21.53
C TYR A 78 1.81 5.92 -21.67
N ILE A 79 2.59 5.88 -22.76
CA ILE A 79 3.65 4.90 -22.97
C ILE A 79 4.79 5.14 -21.98
N ASP A 80 5.22 6.37 -21.78
CA ASP A 80 6.25 6.73 -20.81
C ASP A 80 5.80 6.35 -19.38
N LYS A 81 4.54 6.65 -19.03
CA LYS A 81 3.93 6.20 -17.77
C LYS A 81 3.93 4.69 -17.63
N GLN A 82 3.64 3.94 -18.71
CA GLN A 82 3.66 2.48 -18.71
C GLN A 82 5.03 1.93 -18.35
N ILE A 83 6.08 2.47 -18.96
CA ILE A 83 7.46 2.06 -18.69
C ILE A 83 7.82 2.33 -17.24
N ILE A 84 7.49 3.51 -16.73
CA ILE A 84 7.75 3.88 -15.33
C ILE A 84 7.02 2.92 -14.37
N LEU A 85 5.74 2.63 -14.59
CA LEU A 85 4.96 1.72 -13.75
C LEU A 85 5.57 0.31 -13.73
N LEU A 86 6.02 -0.21 -14.87
CA LEU A 86 6.67 -1.52 -14.95
C LEU A 86 8.00 -1.54 -14.19
N ILE A 87 8.84 -0.53 -14.38
CA ILE A 87 10.11 -0.41 -13.67
C ILE A 87 9.88 -0.35 -12.16
N VAL A 88 8.95 0.49 -11.71
CA VAL A 88 8.62 0.63 -10.27
C VAL A 88 8.09 -0.69 -9.71
N ALA A 89 7.22 -1.40 -10.42
CA ALA A 89 6.71 -2.70 -9.98
C ALA A 89 7.85 -3.72 -9.81
N ILE A 90 8.74 -3.84 -10.81
CA ILE A 90 9.91 -4.73 -10.73
C ILE A 90 10.80 -4.37 -9.53
N LEU A 91 11.05 -3.09 -9.31
CA LEU A 91 11.86 -2.63 -8.17
C LEU A 91 11.24 -3.02 -6.83
N PHE A 92 9.91 -2.96 -6.67
CA PHE A 92 9.23 -3.41 -5.45
C PHE A 92 9.39 -4.92 -5.20
N PHE A 93 9.46 -5.75 -6.24
CA PHE A 93 9.67 -7.19 -6.09
C PHE A 93 11.14 -7.54 -5.84
N VAL A 94 12.08 -6.88 -6.53
CA VAL A 94 13.51 -7.21 -6.46
C VAL A 94 14.18 -6.58 -5.24
N PHE A 95 13.84 -5.33 -4.91
CA PHE A 95 14.46 -4.57 -3.81
C PHE A 95 13.45 -4.02 -2.81
N PRO A 96 12.61 -4.87 -2.17
CA PRO A 96 11.46 -4.44 -1.39
C PRO A 96 11.77 -3.40 -0.31
N GLN A 97 12.83 -3.59 0.46
CA GLN A 97 13.20 -2.70 1.56
C GLN A 97 13.91 -1.43 1.07
N LYS A 98 14.78 -1.55 0.05
CA LYS A 98 15.54 -0.41 -0.49
C LYS A 98 14.61 0.60 -1.15
N VAL A 99 13.63 0.11 -1.92
CA VAL A 99 12.66 0.97 -2.60
C VAL A 99 11.77 1.70 -1.60
N GLN A 100 11.26 1.01 -0.58
CA GLN A 100 10.48 1.66 0.47
C GLN A 100 11.30 2.68 1.25
N GLY A 101 12.55 2.35 1.61
CA GLY A 101 13.45 3.27 2.26
C GLY A 101 13.73 4.53 1.44
N PHE A 102 13.96 4.36 0.14
CA PHE A 102 14.18 5.47 -0.79
C PHE A 102 12.96 6.40 -0.86
N PHE A 103 11.75 5.86 -1.05
CA PHE A 103 10.53 6.66 -1.06
C PHE A 103 10.26 7.35 0.29
N SER A 104 10.50 6.67 1.40
CA SER A 104 10.40 7.27 2.74
C SER A 104 11.37 8.43 2.92
N SER A 105 12.62 8.29 2.47
CA SER A 105 13.63 9.36 2.57
C SER A 105 13.24 10.58 1.72
N ILE A 106 12.74 10.38 0.50
CA ILE A 106 12.23 11.47 -0.35
C ILE A 106 11.05 12.18 0.32
N LEU A 107 10.09 11.42 0.83
CA LEU A 107 8.93 11.97 1.55
C LEU A 107 9.38 12.76 2.79
N GLY A 108 10.32 12.22 3.56
CA GLY A 108 10.91 12.88 4.71
C GLY A 108 11.59 14.19 4.35
N ALA A 109 12.42 14.19 3.30
CA ALA A 109 13.07 15.38 2.80
C ALA A 109 12.06 16.44 2.34
N PHE A 110 11.03 16.03 1.61
CA PHE A 110 9.95 16.93 1.18
C PHE A 110 9.23 17.56 2.37
N LEU A 111 8.89 16.78 3.39
CA LEU A 111 8.26 17.29 4.61
C LEU A 111 9.16 18.30 5.33
N VAL A 112 10.43 17.98 5.53
CA VAL A 112 11.38 18.87 6.20
C VAL A 112 11.53 20.19 5.44
N VAL A 113 11.77 20.13 4.12
CA VAL A 113 11.91 21.33 3.29
C VAL A 113 10.64 22.20 3.34
N ASN A 114 9.46 21.57 3.25
CA ASN A 114 8.20 22.30 3.29
C ASN A 114 7.99 23.01 4.64
N GLN A 115 8.29 22.33 5.76
CA GLN A 115 8.16 22.92 7.09
C GLN A 115 9.20 24.02 7.35
N LEU A 116 10.44 23.85 6.86
CA LEU A 116 11.46 24.89 6.94
C LEU A 116 11.08 26.13 6.11
N MET A 117 10.52 25.94 4.91
CA MET A 117 10.00 27.07 4.12
C MET A 117 8.87 27.82 4.84
N LEU A 118 7.97 27.08 5.52
CA LEU A 118 6.90 27.70 6.33
C LEU A 118 7.48 28.49 7.51
N LEU A 119 8.51 28.01 8.18
CA LEU A 119 9.22 28.74 9.25
C LEU A 119 9.82 30.04 8.73
N ILE A 120 10.51 29.99 7.59
CA ILE A 120 11.16 31.17 6.98
C ILE A 120 10.10 32.20 6.53
N LYS A 121 9.05 31.74 5.84
CA LYS A 121 7.96 32.61 5.39
C LYS A 121 7.18 33.23 6.56
N GLY A 122 6.96 32.45 7.63
CA GLY A 122 6.26 32.91 8.84
C GLY A 122 7.02 34.01 9.60
N LYS A 123 8.37 34.03 9.48
CA LYS A 123 9.19 35.10 10.06
C LYS A 123 8.92 36.46 9.39
N ASN A 124 8.61 36.44 8.12
CA ASN A 124 8.42 37.67 7.32
C ASN A 124 6.94 38.02 7.07
N ASN A 125 6.01 37.14 7.45
CA ASN A 125 4.59 37.35 7.21
C ASN A 125 3.75 36.95 8.44
N PRO A 126 3.11 37.90 9.13
CA PRO A 126 2.34 37.64 10.37
C PRO A 126 1.10 36.75 10.14
N TYR A 127 0.64 36.58 8.90
CA TYR A 127 -0.49 35.71 8.55
C TYR A 127 -0.10 34.24 8.46
N ILE A 128 1.19 33.92 8.33
CA ILE A 128 1.71 32.55 8.28
C ILE A 128 2.20 32.16 9.66
N LYS A 129 1.39 31.37 10.39
CA LYS A 129 1.76 30.89 11.73
C LYS A 129 2.28 29.46 11.65
N PHE A 130 3.49 29.26 12.17
CA PHE A 130 4.01 27.93 12.46
C PHE A 130 3.32 27.41 13.74
N ASN A 131 2.50 26.39 13.63
CA ASN A 131 1.75 25.80 14.75
C ASN A 131 2.37 24.46 15.19
N GLY A 132 1.85 23.89 16.28
CA GLY A 132 2.34 22.60 16.81
C GLY A 132 2.24 21.45 15.81
N PHE A 133 1.25 21.47 14.92
CA PHE A 133 1.10 20.48 13.86
C PHE A 133 2.26 20.56 12.84
N ASN A 134 2.71 21.74 12.49
CA ASN A 134 3.87 21.93 11.61
C ASN A 134 5.16 21.41 12.26
N GLY A 135 5.32 21.64 13.58
CA GLY A 135 6.40 21.05 14.37
C GLY A 135 6.38 19.52 14.38
N PHE A 136 5.20 18.94 14.56
CA PHE A 136 5.01 17.49 14.47
C PHE A 136 5.41 16.94 13.08
N LEU A 137 4.96 17.58 11.98
CA LEU A 137 5.34 17.19 10.62
C LEU A 137 6.83 17.29 10.37
N LEU A 138 7.51 18.30 10.93
CA LEU A 138 8.95 18.44 10.84
C LEU A 138 9.68 17.28 11.54
N ILE A 139 9.25 16.92 12.75
CA ILE A 139 9.79 15.76 13.48
C ILE A 139 9.55 14.47 12.70
N CYS A 140 8.35 14.26 12.16
CA CYS A 140 8.04 13.10 11.31
C CYS A 140 8.95 13.06 10.07
N GLY A 141 9.18 14.19 9.41
CA GLY A 141 10.09 14.29 8.26
C GLY A 141 11.52 13.89 8.61
N LEU A 142 12.03 14.38 9.73
CA LEU A 142 13.36 14.00 10.24
C LEU A 142 13.46 12.51 10.56
N LEU A 143 12.44 11.94 11.22
CA LEU A 143 12.38 10.50 11.51
C LEU A 143 12.40 9.65 10.24
N LEU A 144 11.71 10.09 9.17
CA LEU A 144 11.70 9.38 7.89
C LEU A 144 13.06 9.42 7.17
N ILE A 145 13.87 10.46 7.39
CA ILE A 145 15.23 10.54 6.84
C ILE A 145 16.18 9.65 7.64
N VAL A 146 16.16 9.75 8.98
CA VAL A 146 17.06 9.01 9.88
C VAL A 146 16.73 7.51 9.91
N SER A 147 15.43 7.18 9.88
CA SER A 147 14.95 5.80 9.90
C SER A 147 13.94 5.56 8.77
N PRO A 148 14.42 5.39 7.51
CA PRO A 148 13.55 5.32 6.33
C PRO A 148 12.52 4.18 6.35
N LEU A 149 12.81 3.09 7.07
CA LEU A 149 11.91 1.94 7.20
C LEU A 149 10.95 2.06 8.40
N PHE A 150 11.00 3.15 9.17
CA PHE A 150 10.14 3.34 10.33
C PHE A 150 8.66 3.32 9.94
N LEU A 151 8.27 4.15 8.98
CA LEU A 151 6.88 4.23 8.48
C LEU A 151 6.42 2.90 7.87
N SER A 152 7.26 2.30 7.02
CA SER A 152 6.95 1.00 6.39
C SER A 152 6.78 -0.10 7.44
N GLY A 153 7.61 -0.10 8.47
CA GLY A 153 7.50 -1.04 9.58
C GLY A 153 6.23 -0.84 10.41
N PHE A 154 5.86 0.42 10.67
CA PHE A 154 4.61 0.73 11.37
C PHE A 154 3.38 0.27 10.59
N ILE A 155 3.31 0.61 9.30
CA ILE A 155 2.22 0.19 8.40
C ILE A 155 2.17 -1.34 8.30
N ALA A 156 3.32 -2.00 8.13
CA ALA A 156 3.39 -3.46 8.06
C ALA A 156 2.87 -4.13 9.35
N THR A 157 3.24 -3.60 10.53
CA THR A 157 2.73 -4.09 11.83
C THR A 157 1.22 -3.92 11.93
N PHE A 158 0.69 -2.75 11.56
CA PHE A 158 -0.73 -2.49 11.59
C PHE A 158 -1.52 -3.41 10.64
N LEU A 159 -1.04 -3.59 9.41
CA LEU A 159 -1.65 -4.53 8.46
C LEU A 159 -1.58 -5.97 8.95
N SER A 160 -0.49 -6.37 9.59
CA SER A 160 -0.34 -7.72 10.16
C SER A 160 -1.35 -7.98 11.27
N LEU A 161 -1.63 -6.98 12.13
CA LEU A 161 -2.70 -7.08 13.13
C LEU A 161 -4.07 -7.26 12.48
N ILE A 162 -4.37 -6.51 11.42
CA ILE A 162 -5.62 -6.66 10.67
C ILE A 162 -5.73 -8.07 10.07
N LEU A 163 -4.65 -8.60 9.49
CA LEU A 163 -4.64 -9.96 8.92
C LEU A 163 -4.93 -11.01 10.00
N VAL A 164 -4.35 -10.88 11.20
CA VAL A 164 -4.63 -11.77 12.33
C VAL A 164 -6.10 -11.70 12.73
N LEU A 165 -6.67 -10.49 12.86
CA LEU A 165 -8.08 -10.32 13.23
C LEU A 165 -9.02 -10.91 12.18
N ILE A 166 -8.77 -10.68 10.90
CA ILE A 166 -9.56 -11.27 9.80
C ILE A 166 -9.41 -12.79 9.81
N GLY A 167 -8.21 -13.30 10.04
CA GLY A 167 -7.95 -14.74 10.14
C GLY A 167 -8.80 -15.40 11.25
N PHE A 168 -8.87 -14.80 12.44
CA PHE A 168 -9.75 -15.27 13.53
C PHE A 168 -11.23 -15.20 13.17
N GLN A 169 -11.67 -14.11 12.51
CA GLN A 169 -13.06 -13.99 12.06
C GLN A 169 -13.43 -15.08 11.06
N LEU A 170 -12.57 -15.35 10.06
CA LEU A 170 -12.81 -16.39 9.07
C LEU A 170 -12.84 -17.78 9.69
N LEU A 171 -11.97 -18.08 10.65
CA LEU A 171 -12.02 -19.34 11.42
C LEU A 171 -13.33 -19.48 12.18
N SER A 172 -13.77 -18.43 12.84
CA SER A 172 -15.04 -18.42 13.58
C SER A 172 -16.22 -18.67 12.65
N ILE A 173 -16.29 -17.98 11.51
CA ILE A 173 -17.32 -18.17 10.48
C ILE A 173 -17.28 -19.60 9.94
N GLY A 174 -16.10 -20.09 9.53
CA GLY A 174 -15.95 -21.44 9.00
C GLY A 174 -16.40 -22.53 9.99
N ASN A 175 -16.03 -22.40 11.28
CA ASN A 175 -16.46 -23.31 12.32
C ASN A 175 -17.96 -23.27 12.58
N ARG A 176 -18.61 -22.09 12.49
CA ARG A 176 -20.08 -21.96 12.59
C ARG A 176 -20.78 -22.64 11.42
N LEU A 177 -20.31 -22.39 10.18
CA LEU A 177 -20.87 -23.02 8.99
C LEU A 177 -20.73 -24.54 8.96
N LYS A 178 -19.69 -25.09 9.60
CA LYS A 178 -19.50 -26.53 9.71
C LYS A 178 -20.48 -27.21 10.66
N LYS A 179 -21.04 -26.45 11.61
CA LYS A 179 -22.01 -26.94 12.61
C LYS A 179 -23.48 -26.86 12.11
N LEU A 180 -23.72 -26.12 11.01
CA LEU A 180 -25.01 -26.10 10.30
C LEU A 180 -25.14 -27.33 9.38
#